data_42f282e5da6f35cb67646fe8907d6607
#
_entry.id   42f282e5da6f35cb67646fe8907d6607
#
_cell.length_a   1.000
_cell.length_b   1.000
_cell.length_c   1.000
_cell.angle_alpha   90.00
_cell.angle_beta   90.00
_cell.angle_gamma   90.00
#
_symmetry.space_group_name_H-M   'P 1'
#
loop_
_entity.id
_entity.type
_entity.pdbx_description
1 polymer ?
#
loop_
_entity_poly.entity_id
_entity_poly.type
_entity_poly.pdbx_seq_one_letter_code
_entity_poly.pdbx_strand_id
1 'polypeptide(L)'
;VALATAANVLRAEEIPATSSLPPIFNGRDLTGWTPPAESHWKVVDGILVGENDAEKKGSMLYTDKAYGDVILEGEVRWEGEIDSGFMVRKPELQLQIGVSRSLKRDMTCSFYVGNYPEEAQAKRAGEFLKPGDWNRIRIRAQGDTFTVWLNGEPVSQYTSPKYADPAPIGLQIHAGLTMKVEFRDLRALELE
;
A
#
# COMPACT_ATOMS: atom_id res chain seq x y z
N VAL A 1 -14.25 -44.06 -9.43
CA VAL A 1 -14.70 -42.68 -9.57
C VAL A 1 -13.63 -41.84 -8.89
N ALA A 2 -12.72 -41.25 -9.68
CA ALA A 2 -11.65 -40.39 -9.18
C ALA A 2 -12.20 -38.96 -9.11
N LEU A 3 -12.24 -38.39 -7.92
CA LEU A 3 -12.46 -36.97 -7.71
C LEU A 3 -11.19 -36.22 -8.09
N ALA A 4 -11.22 -35.52 -9.22
CA ALA A 4 -10.19 -34.56 -9.57
C ALA A 4 -10.39 -33.31 -8.68
N THR A 5 -9.50 -33.11 -7.72
CA THR A 5 -9.32 -31.83 -7.04
C THR A 5 -8.79 -30.84 -8.07
N ALA A 6 -9.64 -29.93 -8.53
CA ALA A 6 -9.22 -28.79 -9.33
C ALA A 6 -8.35 -27.87 -8.42
N ALA A 7 -7.04 -28.01 -8.54
CA ALA A 7 -6.14 -26.98 -8.06
C ALA A 7 -6.44 -25.71 -8.87
N ASN A 8 -6.95 -24.69 -8.21
CA ASN A 8 -7.08 -23.35 -8.77
C ASN A 8 -5.64 -22.83 -9.00
N VAL A 9 -5.10 -23.16 -10.17
CA VAL A 9 -3.90 -22.49 -10.69
C VAL A 9 -4.37 -21.07 -10.98
N LEU A 10 -4.00 -20.12 -10.13
CA LEU A 10 -4.07 -18.69 -10.43
C LEU A 10 -3.38 -18.52 -11.79
N ARG A 11 -4.20 -18.42 -12.84
CA ARG A 11 -3.72 -18.09 -14.17
C ARG A 11 -2.99 -16.76 -14.00
N ALA A 12 -1.71 -16.71 -14.37
CA ALA A 12 -0.95 -15.47 -14.41
C ALA A 12 -1.66 -14.56 -15.42
N GLU A 13 -2.64 -13.78 -14.95
CA GLU A 13 -3.17 -12.67 -15.74
C GLU A 13 -1.99 -11.76 -16.04
N GLU A 14 -1.87 -11.31 -17.28
CA GLU A 14 -0.79 -10.41 -17.68
C GLU A 14 -0.82 -9.17 -16.80
N ILE A 15 0.11 -9.14 -15.85
CA ILE A 15 0.30 -7.98 -14.98
C ILE A 15 0.96 -6.90 -15.84
N PRO A 16 0.36 -5.72 -16.05
CA PRO A 16 0.95 -4.66 -16.85
C PRO A 16 2.36 -4.33 -16.37
N ALA A 17 3.28 -4.08 -17.30
CA ALA A 17 4.62 -3.64 -16.93
C ALA A 17 4.55 -2.31 -16.16
N THR A 18 5.42 -2.10 -15.18
CA THR A 18 5.50 -0.85 -14.40
C THR A 18 5.53 0.39 -15.29
N SER A 19 6.28 0.34 -16.39
CA SER A 19 6.41 1.45 -17.34
C SER A 19 5.10 1.84 -18.03
N SER A 20 4.10 0.96 -18.07
CA SER A 20 2.78 1.25 -18.65
C SER A 20 1.82 1.93 -17.67
N LEU A 21 2.15 1.99 -16.37
CA LEU A 21 1.33 2.64 -15.36
C LEU A 21 1.60 4.15 -15.34
N PRO A 22 0.58 5.02 -15.47
CA PRO A 22 0.74 6.47 -15.37
C PRO A 22 1.28 6.88 -14.00
N PRO A 23 2.23 7.84 -13.91
CA PRO A 23 2.70 8.35 -12.63
C PRO A 23 1.60 9.19 -11.95
N ILE A 24 1.45 9.04 -10.64
CA ILE A 24 0.59 9.86 -9.78
C ILE A 24 1.41 10.73 -8.81
N PHE A 25 2.72 10.61 -8.84
CA PHE A 25 3.66 11.48 -8.15
C PHE A 25 4.71 11.96 -9.15
N ASN A 26 4.93 13.30 -9.19
CA ASN A 26 5.77 13.93 -10.21
C ASN A 26 7.26 14.02 -9.82
N GLY A 27 7.62 13.60 -8.60
CA GLY A 27 8.99 13.67 -8.08
C GLY A 27 9.51 15.08 -7.77
N ARG A 28 8.66 16.13 -7.79
CA ARG A 28 9.06 17.54 -7.60
C ARG A 28 8.37 18.20 -6.42
N ASP A 29 7.08 18.00 -6.33
CA ASP A 29 6.20 18.62 -5.34
C ASP A 29 4.96 17.74 -5.08
N LEU A 30 4.03 18.25 -4.25
CA LEU A 30 2.79 17.56 -3.91
C LEU A 30 1.63 17.90 -4.87
N THR A 31 1.88 18.36 -6.07
CA THR A 31 0.82 18.58 -7.07
C THR A 31 0.08 17.28 -7.34
N GLY A 32 -1.26 17.30 -7.25
CA GLY A 32 -2.13 16.11 -7.35
C GLY A 32 -2.34 15.38 -6.02
N TRP A 33 -1.83 15.96 -4.92
CA TRP A 33 -2.00 15.46 -3.56
C TRP A 33 -2.45 16.57 -2.63
N THR A 34 -3.35 16.25 -1.70
CA THR A 34 -3.85 17.19 -0.67
C THR A 34 -3.17 16.89 0.67
N PRO A 35 -2.11 17.64 1.05
CA PRO A 35 -1.52 17.52 2.37
C PRO A 35 -2.42 18.17 3.42
N PRO A 36 -2.43 17.65 4.68
CA PRO A 36 -3.08 18.35 5.78
C PRO A 36 -2.37 19.67 6.10
N ALA A 37 -3.05 20.58 6.82
CA ALA A 37 -2.53 21.92 7.15
C ALA A 37 -1.19 21.89 7.89
N GLU A 38 -1.00 20.91 8.80
CA GLU A 38 0.29 20.63 9.42
C GLU A 38 0.89 19.42 8.70
N SER A 39 1.64 19.68 7.63
CA SER A 39 2.14 18.61 6.79
C SER A 39 3.44 18.05 7.30
N HIS A 40 3.45 16.74 7.55
CA HIS A 40 4.65 15.94 7.80
C HIS A 40 5.22 15.32 6.51
N TRP A 41 4.76 15.83 5.35
CA TRP A 41 5.13 15.35 4.03
C TRP A 41 5.95 16.39 3.28
N LYS A 42 7.06 15.96 2.70
CA LYS A 42 7.95 16.81 1.89
C LYS A 42 8.53 16.02 0.72
N VAL A 43 8.97 16.71 -0.30
CA VAL A 43 9.69 16.12 -1.42
C VAL A 43 11.17 16.51 -1.31
N VAL A 44 12.05 15.51 -1.32
CA VAL A 44 13.51 15.68 -1.23
C VAL A 44 14.15 14.80 -2.31
N ASP A 45 14.89 15.41 -3.22
CA ASP A 45 15.62 14.71 -4.29
C ASP A 45 14.76 13.69 -5.08
N GLY A 46 13.53 14.07 -5.40
CA GLY A 46 12.60 13.21 -6.14
C GLY A 46 11.88 12.16 -5.29
N ILE A 47 12.11 12.14 -4.00
CA ILE A 47 11.52 11.19 -3.04
C ILE A 47 10.45 11.91 -2.21
N LEU A 48 9.29 11.29 -2.09
CA LEU A 48 8.25 11.72 -1.17
C LEU A 48 8.56 11.16 0.22
N VAL A 49 8.82 12.04 1.17
CA VAL A 49 9.22 11.70 2.53
C VAL A 49 8.09 12.02 3.50
N GLY A 50 7.65 11.02 4.25
CA GLY A 50 6.79 11.16 5.40
C GLY A 50 7.56 10.98 6.71
N GLU A 51 7.45 11.95 7.64
CA GLU A 51 8.21 11.93 8.89
C GLU A 51 7.40 12.58 10.02
N ASN A 52 7.33 11.91 11.19
CA ASN A 52 6.69 12.51 12.36
C ASN A 52 7.49 13.71 12.89
N ASP A 53 6.78 14.62 13.52
CA ASP A 53 7.36 15.69 14.32
C ASP A 53 7.83 15.20 15.71
N ALA A 54 8.36 16.12 16.50
CA ALA A 54 8.81 15.83 17.88
C ALA A 54 7.65 15.39 18.79
N GLU A 55 6.42 15.81 18.49
CA GLU A 55 5.20 15.41 19.21
C GLU A 55 4.64 14.07 18.73
N LYS A 56 5.26 13.46 17.72
CA LYS A 56 4.88 12.16 17.13
C LYS A 56 3.44 12.16 16.62
N LYS A 57 3.02 13.26 15.99
CA LYS A 57 1.71 13.34 15.36
C LYS A 57 1.64 12.45 14.13
N GLY A 58 0.48 11.82 13.94
CA GLY A 58 0.17 11.09 12.70
C GLY A 58 -0.23 12.04 11.57
N SER A 59 -0.13 11.57 10.34
CA SER A 59 -0.52 12.33 9.17
C SER A 59 -0.97 11.41 8.03
N MET A 60 -1.96 11.89 7.27
CA MET A 60 -2.44 11.23 6.07
C MET A 60 -2.25 12.16 4.88
N LEU A 61 -1.70 11.64 3.80
CA LEU A 61 -1.58 12.34 2.52
C LEU A 61 -2.43 11.62 1.49
N TYR A 62 -3.38 12.31 0.88
CA TYR A 62 -4.29 11.72 -0.10
C TYR A 62 -4.11 12.32 -1.49
N THR A 63 -4.34 11.53 -2.53
CA THR A 63 -4.48 12.05 -3.91
C THR A 63 -5.74 12.92 -4.02
N ASP A 64 -5.69 13.95 -4.88
CA ASP A 64 -6.86 14.78 -5.20
C ASP A 64 -7.95 13.99 -5.92
N LYS A 65 -7.54 12.96 -6.67
CA LYS A 65 -8.41 12.07 -7.43
C LYS A 65 -8.77 10.83 -6.59
N ALA A 66 -10.03 10.41 -6.66
CA ALA A 66 -10.48 9.10 -6.19
C ALA A 66 -10.32 8.05 -7.30
N TYR A 67 -10.00 6.83 -6.91
CA TYR A 67 -9.82 5.68 -7.79
C TYR A 67 -10.83 4.59 -7.45
N GLY A 68 -11.42 4.01 -8.47
CA GLY A 68 -12.22 2.79 -8.42
C GLY A 68 -11.36 1.55 -8.59
N ASP A 69 -11.66 0.69 -9.57
CA ASP A 69 -10.80 -0.42 -9.90
C ASP A 69 -9.46 0.10 -10.41
N VAL A 70 -8.37 -0.34 -9.79
CA VAL A 70 -7.07 0.27 -10.01
C VAL A 70 -5.93 -0.70 -9.78
N ILE A 71 -4.85 -0.54 -10.54
CA ILE A 71 -3.53 -1.05 -10.19
C ILE A 71 -2.73 0.12 -9.64
N LEU A 72 -2.38 0.06 -8.37
CA LEU A 72 -1.47 0.98 -7.68
C LEU A 72 -0.10 0.33 -7.56
N GLU A 73 0.96 1.04 -7.85
CA GLU A 73 2.34 0.60 -7.62
C GLU A 73 3.18 1.72 -7.05
N GLY A 74 4.11 1.38 -6.17
CA GLY A 74 5.09 2.31 -5.64
C GLY A 74 6.27 1.59 -5.02
N GLU A 75 7.40 2.28 -4.94
CA GLU A 75 8.54 1.83 -4.16
C GLU A 75 8.54 2.53 -2.81
N VAL A 76 8.73 1.77 -1.75
CA VAL A 76 8.78 2.24 -0.37
C VAL A 76 10.06 1.78 0.30
N ARG A 77 10.64 2.66 1.12
CA ARG A 77 11.83 2.37 1.94
C ARG A 77 11.67 2.97 3.32
N TRP A 78 12.18 2.26 4.32
CA TRP A 78 12.25 2.74 5.69
C TRP A 78 13.38 2.07 6.46
N GLU A 79 13.76 2.68 7.55
CA GLU A 79 14.70 2.11 8.53
C GLU A 79 14.04 2.06 9.90
N GLY A 80 14.38 1.06 10.69
CA GLY A 80 13.81 0.86 12.01
C GLY A 80 12.35 0.45 12.00
N GLU A 81 11.65 0.72 13.10
CA GLU A 81 10.23 0.39 13.24
C GLU A 81 9.36 1.52 12.72
N ILE A 82 8.48 1.20 11.78
CA ILE A 82 7.44 2.11 11.29
C ILE A 82 6.06 1.46 11.38
N ASP A 83 5.03 2.29 11.39
CA ASP A 83 3.63 1.91 11.17
C ASP A 83 3.06 2.85 10.10
N SER A 84 2.90 2.34 8.89
CA SER A 84 2.53 3.08 7.70
C SER A 84 1.58 2.25 6.84
N GLY A 85 1.15 2.80 5.71
CA GLY A 85 0.30 2.04 4.80
C GLY A 85 -0.22 2.81 3.61
N PHE A 86 -0.79 2.06 2.65
CA PHE A 86 -1.59 2.58 1.55
C PHE A 86 -3.08 2.46 1.88
N MET A 87 -3.85 3.53 1.68
CA MET A 87 -5.32 3.51 1.69
C MET A 87 -5.81 3.40 0.26
N VAL A 88 -6.74 2.46 -0.02
CA VAL A 88 -7.12 2.15 -1.42
C VAL A 88 -8.62 2.12 -1.68
N ARG A 89 -9.48 2.12 -0.66
CA ARG A 89 -10.95 2.02 -0.81
C ARG A 89 -11.71 2.66 0.37
N LYS A 90 -13.02 2.84 0.18
CA LYS A 90 -14.00 3.19 1.23
C LYS A 90 -14.96 2.02 1.52
N PRO A 91 -15.41 1.85 2.78
CA PRO A 91 -14.79 2.45 3.96
C PRO A 91 -13.29 2.15 3.99
N GLU A 92 -12.52 2.77 4.87
CA GLU A 92 -11.06 2.73 4.84
C GLU A 92 -10.51 1.31 4.83
N LEU A 93 -9.81 0.97 3.75
CA LEU A 93 -9.06 -0.27 3.58
C LEU A 93 -7.59 0.07 3.48
N GLN A 94 -6.82 -0.32 4.49
CA GLN A 94 -5.38 -0.06 4.56
C GLN A 94 -4.57 -1.31 4.22
N LEU A 95 -3.61 -1.18 3.31
CA LEU A 95 -2.51 -2.12 3.19
C LEU A 95 -1.39 -1.67 4.13
N GLN A 96 -1.07 -2.48 5.13
CA GLN A 96 -0.06 -2.19 6.13
C GLN A 96 1.35 -2.21 5.55
N ILE A 97 2.19 -1.30 6.04
CA ILE A 97 3.64 -1.26 5.82
C ILE A 97 4.30 -1.14 7.19
N GLY A 98 5.15 -2.12 7.54
CA GLY A 98 5.86 -2.17 8.80
C GLY A 98 5.09 -2.82 9.94
N VAL A 99 5.44 -2.44 11.15
CA VAL A 99 4.99 -3.09 12.40
C VAL A 99 3.63 -2.56 12.82
N SER A 100 2.65 -3.44 12.93
CA SER A 100 1.35 -3.10 13.50
C SER A 100 1.48 -2.76 14.99
N ARG A 101 0.96 -1.59 15.40
CA ARG A 101 0.94 -1.16 16.80
C ARG A 101 0.12 -2.10 17.69
N SER A 102 -0.96 -2.63 17.18
CA SER A 102 -1.85 -3.53 17.93
C SER A 102 -1.26 -4.93 18.12
N LEU A 103 -0.62 -5.48 17.09
CA LEU A 103 -0.07 -6.84 17.11
C LEU A 103 1.42 -6.89 17.51
N LYS A 104 2.13 -5.76 17.48
CA LYS A 104 3.57 -5.63 17.76
C LYS A 104 4.43 -6.59 16.93
N ARG A 105 4.05 -6.77 15.68
CA ARG A 105 4.79 -7.58 14.69
C ARG A 105 4.65 -6.95 13.31
N ASP A 106 5.60 -7.26 12.42
CA ASP A 106 5.55 -6.84 11.03
C ASP A 106 4.31 -7.44 10.34
N MET A 107 3.50 -6.56 9.75
CA MET A 107 2.29 -6.90 9.02
C MET A 107 2.33 -6.35 7.60
N THR A 108 3.53 -6.08 7.07
CA THR A 108 3.73 -5.57 5.72
C THR A 108 2.98 -6.41 4.70
N CYS A 109 2.24 -5.73 3.80
CA CYS A 109 1.38 -6.32 2.78
C CYS A 109 0.14 -7.06 3.32
N SER A 110 -0.20 -6.93 4.59
CA SER A 110 -1.48 -7.40 5.16
C SER A 110 -2.52 -6.29 5.12
N PHE A 111 -3.80 -6.63 4.93
CA PHE A 111 -4.88 -5.65 5.00
C PHE A 111 -5.36 -5.46 6.43
N TYR A 112 -5.41 -4.19 6.85
CA TYR A 112 -6.05 -3.78 8.10
C TYR A 112 -7.50 -3.38 7.83
N VAL A 113 -8.42 -4.03 8.51
CA VAL A 113 -9.88 -3.87 8.36
C VAL A 113 -10.56 -3.52 9.70
N GLY A 114 -9.82 -2.82 10.58
CA GLY A 114 -10.16 -2.62 11.99
C GLY A 114 -9.44 -3.64 12.91
N ASN A 115 -8.99 -4.73 12.33
CA ASN A 115 -8.13 -5.77 12.88
C ASN A 115 -7.38 -6.45 11.71
N TYR A 116 -6.68 -7.57 11.97
CA TYR A 116 -6.00 -8.37 10.93
C TYR A 116 -6.55 -9.80 10.95
N PRO A 117 -7.72 -10.08 10.35
CA PRO A 117 -8.20 -11.44 10.21
C PRO A 117 -7.23 -12.28 9.37
N GLU A 118 -7.21 -13.59 9.57
CA GLU A 118 -6.21 -14.47 8.96
C GLU A 118 -6.21 -14.39 7.43
N GLU A 119 -7.37 -14.29 6.82
CA GLU A 119 -7.57 -14.17 5.37
C GLU A 119 -7.06 -12.85 4.78
N ALA A 120 -6.88 -11.81 5.61
CA ALA A 120 -6.35 -10.51 5.22
C ALA A 120 -4.84 -10.37 5.45
N GLN A 121 -4.17 -11.40 6.01
CA GLN A 121 -2.75 -11.35 6.32
C GLN A 121 -1.89 -11.86 5.17
N ALA A 122 -0.78 -11.17 4.91
CA ALA A 122 0.27 -11.66 4.05
C ALA A 122 1.04 -12.79 4.73
N LYS A 123 1.13 -13.95 4.06
CA LYS A 123 1.76 -15.15 4.67
C LYS A 123 3.26 -15.25 4.37
N ARG A 124 3.72 -14.59 3.29
CA ARG A 124 5.10 -14.75 2.78
C ARG A 124 5.85 -13.43 2.59
N ALA A 125 5.31 -12.30 3.07
CA ALA A 125 5.94 -11.01 2.85
C ALA A 125 7.39 -10.95 3.37
N GLY A 126 7.67 -11.56 4.52
CA GLY A 126 9.01 -11.61 5.10
C GLY A 126 10.06 -12.35 4.26
N GLU A 127 9.65 -13.22 3.32
CA GLU A 127 10.58 -13.91 2.40
C GLU A 127 11.12 -12.97 1.31
N PHE A 128 10.36 -11.94 0.95
CA PHE A 128 10.66 -11.05 -0.18
C PHE A 128 10.97 -9.63 0.24
N LEU A 129 10.71 -9.26 1.49
CA LEU A 129 11.00 -7.94 2.04
C LEU A 129 12.52 -7.72 2.09
N LYS A 130 12.94 -6.53 1.66
CA LYS A 130 14.34 -6.07 1.71
C LYS A 130 14.46 -4.97 2.77
N PRO A 131 14.80 -5.30 4.02
CA PRO A 131 14.90 -4.32 5.08
C PRO A 131 15.91 -3.21 4.76
N GLY A 132 15.55 -1.95 4.96
CA GLY A 132 16.40 -0.79 4.69
C GLY A 132 16.61 -0.45 3.21
N ASP A 133 16.07 -1.24 2.29
CA ASP A 133 16.18 -1.01 0.85
C ASP A 133 14.81 -0.71 0.22
N TRP A 134 14.79 -0.34 -1.04
CA TRP A 134 13.57 -0.10 -1.79
C TRP A 134 12.81 -1.39 -2.04
N ASN A 135 11.54 -1.38 -1.63
CA ASN A 135 10.59 -2.47 -1.81
C ASN A 135 9.47 -2.00 -2.75
N ARG A 136 9.28 -2.71 -3.85
CA ARG A 136 8.19 -2.45 -4.77
C ARG A 136 6.94 -3.17 -4.31
N ILE A 137 5.90 -2.40 -3.99
CA ILE A 137 4.59 -2.90 -3.63
C ILE A 137 3.64 -2.57 -4.77
N ARG A 138 2.92 -3.59 -5.25
CA ARG A 138 1.83 -3.45 -6.20
C ARG A 138 0.54 -3.96 -5.58
N ILE A 139 -0.53 -3.21 -5.76
CA ILE A 139 -1.88 -3.56 -5.33
C ILE A 139 -2.78 -3.53 -6.56
N ARG A 140 -3.49 -4.62 -6.85
CA ARG A 140 -4.61 -4.63 -7.77
C ARG A 140 -5.89 -4.66 -6.94
N ALA A 141 -6.67 -3.61 -7.03
CA ALA A 141 -8.02 -3.52 -6.47
C ALA A 141 -9.01 -3.62 -7.62
N GLN A 142 -9.74 -4.73 -7.73
CA GLN A 142 -10.72 -4.95 -8.79
C GLN A 142 -11.97 -5.60 -8.22
N GLY A 143 -13.11 -4.93 -8.40
CA GLY A 143 -14.34 -5.32 -7.74
C GLY A 143 -14.14 -5.37 -6.22
N ASP A 144 -14.40 -6.53 -5.64
CA ASP A 144 -14.26 -6.82 -4.21
C ASP A 144 -12.94 -7.53 -3.84
N THR A 145 -12.03 -7.72 -4.81
CA THR A 145 -10.80 -8.49 -4.64
C THR A 145 -9.57 -7.61 -4.73
N PHE A 146 -8.67 -7.79 -3.76
CA PHE A 146 -7.44 -7.03 -3.57
C PHE A 146 -6.26 -7.98 -3.57
N THR A 147 -5.39 -7.89 -4.57
CA THR A 147 -4.20 -8.74 -4.71
C THR A 147 -2.94 -7.90 -4.57
N VAL A 148 -1.96 -8.39 -3.82
CA VAL A 148 -0.72 -7.68 -3.51
C VAL A 148 0.51 -8.47 -3.94
N TRP A 149 1.43 -7.77 -4.57
CA TRP A 149 2.77 -8.26 -4.90
C TRP A 149 3.82 -7.42 -4.17
N LEU A 150 4.81 -8.09 -3.63
CA LEU A 150 6.00 -7.49 -3.03
C LEU A 150 7.22 -7.92 -3.83
N ASN A 151 7.94 -6.96 -4.40
CA ASN A 151 9.12 -7.20 -5.23
C ASN A 151 8.88 -8.18 -6.39
N GLY A 152 7.64 -8.19 -6.93
CA GLY A 152 7.21 -9.05 -8.04
C GLY A 152 6.56 -10.37 -7.62
N GLU A 153 6.60 -10.72 -6.34
CA GLU A 153 6.05 -11.97 -5.82
C GLU A 153 4.67 -11.75 -5.18
N PRO A 154 3.66 -12.58 -5.47
CA PRO A 154 2.35 -12.48 -4.85
C PRO A 154 2.43 -12.88 -3.37
N VAL A 155 1.99 -11.99 -2.47
CA VAL A 155 2.15 -12.19 -1.02
C VAL A 155 0.83 -12.21 -0.26
N SER A 156 -0.21 -11.56 -0.78
CA SER A 156 -1.55 -11.59 -0.16
C SER A 156 -2.67 -11.38 -1.17
N GLN A 157 -3.83 -11.91 -0.84
CA GLN A 157 -5.08 -11.63 -1.54
C GLN A 157 -6.20 -11.56 -0.49
N TYR A 158 -7.03 -10.53 -0.59
CA TYR A 158 -8.16 -10.33 0.28
C TYR A 158 -9.40 -10.04 -0.55
N THR A 159 -10.53 -10.61 -0.19
CA THR A 159 -11.82 -10.38 -0.87
C THR A 159 -12.86 -9.95 0.13
N SER A 160 -13.50 -8.81 -0.12
CA SER A 160 -14.58 -8.31 0.73
C SER A 160 -15.44 -7.29 -0.02
N PRO A 161 -16.76 -7.53 -0.16
CA PRO A 161 -17.68 -6.59 -0.78
C PRO A 161 -17.89 -5.30 0.03
N LYS A 162 -17.41 -5.26 1.27
CA LYS A 162 -17.48 -4.08 2.13
C LYS A 162 -16.69 -2.88 1.56
N TYR A 163 -15.61 -3.14 0.80
CA TYR A 163 -14.68 -2.12 0.33
C TYR A 163 -14.84 -1.89 -1.17
N ALA A 164 -16.07 -1.62 -1.61
CA ALA A 164 -16.41 -1.44 -3.03
C ALA A 164 -16.30 0.00 -3.52
N ASP A 165 -16.42 0.99 -2.63
CA ASP A 165 -16.50 2.39 -3.01
C ASP A 165 -15.14 2.98 -3.41
N PRO A 166 -15.09 3.78 -4.50
CA PRO A 166 -13.89 4.52 -4.88
C PRO A 166 -13.40 5.44 -3.75
N ALA A 167 -12.08 5.56 -3.62
CA ALA A 167 -11.45 6.45 -2.65
C ALA A 167 -10.19 7.10 -3.23
N PRO A 168 -9.76 8.27 -2.70
CA PRO A 168 -8.40 8.73 -2.89
C PRO A 168 -7.39 7.69 -2.41
N ILE A 169 -6.27 7.56 -3.11
CA ILE A 169 -5.13 6.80 -2.61
C ILE A 169 -4.50 7.60 -1.47
N GLY A 170 -4.30 6.96 -0.33
CA GLY A 170 -3.71 7.57 0.86
C GLY A 170 -2.38 6.95 1.25
N LEU A 171 -1.51 7.77 1.83
CA LEU A 171 -0.28 7.37 2.49
C LEU A 171 -0.34 7.77 3.96
N GLN A 172 0.12 6.89 4.85
CA GLN A 172 0.00 7.09 6.29
C GLN A 172 1.36 7.29 6.96
N ILE A 173 1.37 8.19 7.95
CA ILE A 173 2.31 8.22 9.08
C ILE A 173 1.47 8.00 10.35
N HIS A 174 1.71 6.91 11.08
CA HIS A 174 0.98 6.65 12.31
C HIS A 174 1.50 7.52 13.46
N ALA A 175 0.59 7.93 14.35
CA ALA A 175 0.96 8.68 15.55
C ALA A 175 1.63 7.80 16.63
N GLY A 176 2.35 8.43 17.55
CA GLY A 176 2.86 7.79 18.76
C GLY A 176 4.20 7.06 18.63
N LEU A 177 4.87 7.18 17.48
CA LEU A 177 6.24 6.70 17.28
C LEU A 177 7.05 7.73 16.51
N THR A 178 8.36 7.62 16.57
CA THR A 178 9.27 8.37 15.70
C THR A 178 9.54 7.50 14.49
N MET A 179 9.09 7.94 13.32
CA MET A 179 9.26 7.19 12.08
C MET A 179 9.55 8.10 10.90
N LYS A 180 10.23 7.55 9.92
CA LYS A 180 10.42 8.12 8.60
C LYS A 180 10.14 7.03 7.56
N VAL A 181 9.32 7.35 6.58
CA VAL A 181 9.04 6.50 5.43
C VAL A 181 9.25 7.27 4.14
N GLU A 182 9.80 6.61 3.14
CA GLU A 182 10.14 7.21 1.85
C GLU A 182 9.42 6.47 0.73
N PHE A 183 8.82 7.24 -0.18
CA PHE A 183 8.12 6.71 -1.36
C PHE A 183 8.69 7.32 -2.63
N ARG A 184 8.73 6.52 -3.69
CA ARG A 184 9.04 7.00 -5.04
C ARG A 184 8.31 6.14 -6.09
N ASP A 185 8.34 6.59 -7.33
CA ASP A 185 7.75 5.87 -8.48
C ASP A 185 6.30 5.44 -8.24
N LEU A 186 5.51 6.33 -7.59
CA LEU A 186 4.09 6.09 -7.34
C LEU A 186 3.31 6.22 -8.65
N ARG A 187 2.61 5.16 -9.02
CA ARG A 187 1.89 5.00 -10.29
C ARG A 187 0.53 4.38 -10.06
N ALA A 188 -0.45 4.76 -10.86
CA ALA A 188 -1.78 4.15 -10.81
C ALA A 188 -2.39 4.06 -12.21
N LEU A 189 -2.99 2.91 -12.53
CA LEU A 189 -3.76 2.66 -13.74
C LEU A 189 -5.17 2.26 -13.34
N GLU A 190 -6.18 3.05 -13.77
CA GLU A 190 -7.57 2.65 -13.61
C GLU A 190 -7.88 1.48 -14.55
N LEU A 191 -8.62 0.51 -14.02
CA LEU A 191 -9.12 -0.64 -14.78
C LEU A 191 -10.53 -0.35 -15.27
N GLU A 192 -10.86 -0.83 -16.48
CA GLU A 192 -12.20 -0.71 -17.09
C GLU A 192 -13.15 -1.81 -16.55
#